data_8a5126922439d4ba164a80e3e9cdca9a
#
_entry.id   8a5126922439d4ba164a80e3e9cdca9a
#
_cell.length_a   1.000
_cell.length_b   1.000
_cell.length_c   1.000
_cell.angle_alpha   90.00
_cell.angle_beta   90.00
_cell.angle_gamma   90.00
#
_symmetry.space_group_name_H-M   'P 1'
#
loop_
_entity.id
_entity.type
_entity.pdbx_description
1 polymer ?
#
loop_
_entity_poly.entity_id
_entity_poly.type
_entity_poly.pdbx_seq_one_letter_code
_entity_poly.pdbx_strand_id
1 'polypeptide(L)'
;EAAEMLDKTGADAGRKKLLAQIESRLSTIARQGRAFGIHLILATQRPDATVIPGQIKNNMDFRVCGRADNVLSQIILDSTDAADQIPKDARGRFITGDGTVFQGYLYDESVI
;
A
#
# COMPACT_ATOMS: atom_id res chain seq x y z
N GLU A 1 0.19 -0.93 10.63
CA GLU A 1 0.04 -0.25 9.33
C GLU A 1 1.36 0.37 8.88
N ALA A 2 1.61 0.35 7.55
CA ALA A 2 2.85 0.88 6.98
C ALA A 2 3.10 2.37 7.32
N ALA A 3 2.04 3.17 7.44
CA ALA A 3 2.15 4.59 7.77
C ALA A 3 2.83 4.82 9.13
N GLU A 4 2.54 4.01 10.13
CA GLU A 4 3.16 4.13 11.47
C GLU A 4 4.66 3.86 11.42
N MET A 5 5.10 2.98 10.54
CA MET A 5 6.49 2.59 10.41
C MET A 5 7.31 3.54 9.54
N LEU A 6 6.67 4.28 8.63
CA LEU A 6 7.36 5.05 7.60
C LEU A 6 7.11 6.56 7.67
N ASP A 7 6.05 7.01 8.36
CA ASP A 7 5.73 8.43 8.46
C ASP A 7 6.66 9.13 9.45
N LYS A 8 7.48 10.03 8.93
CA LYS A 8 8.44 10.81 9.72
C LYS A 8 7.87 12.13 10.24
N THR A 9 6.62 12.45 9.90
CA THR A 9 5.97 13.71 10.28
C THR A 9 5.83 13.80 11.79
N GLY A 10 6.33 14.91 12.38
CA GLY A 10 6.24 15.13 13.83
C GLY A 10 7.20 14.31 14.68
N ALA A 11 8.05 13.47 14.09
CA ALA A 11 9.02 12.67 14.82
C ALA A 11 10.21 13.52 15.30
N ASP A 12 10.77 13.18 16.47
CA ASP A 12 12.04 13.77 16.93
C ASP A 12 13.23 13.21 16.12
N ALA A 13 14.45 13.74 16.38
CA ALA A 13 15.63 13.35 15.63
C ALA A 13 15.99 11.87 15.79
N GLY A 14 15.85 11.29 16.99
CA GLY A 14 16.12 9.87 17.23
C GLY A 14 15.13 8.98 16.53
N ARG A 15 13.85 9.31 16.59
CA ARG A 15 12.80 8.56 15.89
C ARG A 15 12.92 8.67 14.38
N LYS A 16 13.26 9.86 13.86
CA LYS A 16 13.50 10.05 12.42
C LYS A 16 14.63 9.16 11.92
N LYS A 17 15.72 9.04 12.69
CA LYS A 17 16.82 8.16 12.35
C LYS A 17 16.38 6.68 12.28
N LEU A 18 15.59 6.24 13.25
CA LEU A 18 15.05 4.87 13.28
C LEU A 18 14.14 4.62 12.09
N LEU A 19 13.22 5.55 11.80
CA LEU A 19 12.32 5.45 10.66
C LEU A 19 13.07 5.44 9.32
N ALA A 20 14.15 6.21 9.21
CA ALA A 20 15.01 6.16 8.02
C ALA A 20 15.70 4.82 7.84
N GLN A 21 16.10 4.16 8.93
CA GLN A 21 16.66 2.81 8.89
C GLN A 21 15.62 1.78 8.45
N ILE A 22 14.39 1.87 8.95
CA ILE A 22 13.28 1.00 8.53
C ILE A 22 13.02 1.18 7.05
N GLU A 23 12.92 2.41 6.57
CA GLU A 23 12.71 2.73 5.16
C GLU A 23 13.82 2.13 4.28
N SER A 24 15.08 2.28 4.68
CA SER A 24 16.23 1.73 3.96
C SER A 24 16.16 0.20 3.86
N ARG A 25 15.79 -0.49 4.94
CA ARG A 25 15.64 -1.94 4.95
C ARG A 25 14.49 -2.41 4.07
N LEU A 26 13.34 -1.76 4.16
CA LEU A 26 12.19 -2.08 3.31
C LEU A 26 12.49 -1.81 1.84
N SER A 27 13.20 -0.73 1.52
CA SER A 27 13.63 -0.44 0.17
C SER A 27 14.53 -1.54 -0.40
N THR A 28 15.47 -2.04 0.40
CA THR A 28 16.35 -3.15 0.03
C THR A 28 15.54 -4.43 -0.25
N ILE A 29 14.59 -4.76 0.63
CA ILE A 29 13.72 -5.93 0.44
C ILE A 29 12.89 -5.78 -0.82
N ALA A 30 12.29 -4.61 -1.05
CA ALA A 30 11.47 -4.36 -2.24
C ALA A 30 12.27 -4.52 -3.55
N ARG A 31 13.53 -4.09 -3.56
CA ARG A 31 14.38 -4.17 -4.75
C ARG A 31 14.99 -5.56 -4.96
N GLN A 32 15.38 -6.25 -3.91
CA GLN A 32 16.23 -7.44 -3.99
C GLN A 32 15.56 -8.71 -3.47
N GLY A 33 14.50 -8.60 -2.67
CA GLY A 33 13.89 -9.75 -2.01
C GLY A 33 13.39 -10.82 -2.97
N ARG A 34 12.95 -10.42 -4.15
CA ARG A 34 12.44 -11.34 -5.18
C ARG A 34 13.45 -12.44 -5.53
N ALA A 35 14.71 -12.09 -5.65
CA ALA A 35 15.78 -13.06 -5.97
C ALA A 35 15.99 -14.09 -4.86
N PHE A 36 15.56 -13.79 -3.65
CA PHE A 36 15.71 -14.65 -2.47
C PHE A 36 14.39 -15.27 -2.00
N GLY A 37 13.32 -15.14 -2.80
CA GLY A 37 12.01 -15.65 -2.42
C GLY A 37 11.32 -14.87 -1.30
N ILE A 38 11.73 -13.64 -1.03
CA ILE A 38 11.13 -12.78 -0.01
C ILE A 38 10.06 -11.93 -0.66
N HIS A 39 8.86 -11.97 -0.11
CA HIS A 39 7.72 -11.19 -0.58
C HIS A 39 7.33 -10.15 0.47
N LEU A 40 7.12 -8.92 0.03
CA LEU A 40 6.74 -7.81 0.89
C LEU A 40 5.28 -7.43 0.63
N ILE A 41 4.48 -7.40 1.69
CA ILE A 41 3.09 -6.95 1.62
C ILE A 41 2.99 -5.66 2.43
N LEU A 42 2.61 -4.57 1.77
CA LEU A 42 2.38 -3.28 2.42
C LEU A 42 0.90 -2.91 2.32
N ALA A 43 0.27 -2.70 3.47
CA ALA A 43 -1.11 -2.27 3.55
C ALA A 43 -1.19 -0.92 4.26
N THR A 44 -1.86 0.04 3.66
CA THR A 44 -2.01 1.38 4.23
C THR A 44 -3.22 2.09 3.65
N GLN A 45 -3.76 3.03 4.41
CA GLN A 45 -4.77 3.97 3.93
C GLN A 45 -4.15 5.27 3.41
N ARG A 46 -2.84 5.44 3.53
CA ARG A 46 -2.10 6.64 3.13
C ARG A 46 -0.91 6.27 2.26
N PRO A 47 -1.14 5.96 0.97
CA PRO A 47 -0.07 5.49 0.07
C PRO A 47 0.76 6.61 -0.58
N ASP A 48 0.63 7.85 -0.14
CA ASP A 48 1.33 8.98 -0.72
C ASP A 48 2.85 8.94 -0.45
N ALA A 49 3.61 9.77 -1.17
CA ALA A 49 5.07 9.76 -1.11
C ALA A 49 5.64 10.19 0.24
N THR A 50 4.86 10.84 1.10
CA THR A 50 5.30 11.19 2.45
C THR A 50 5.32 9.98 3.38
N VAL A 51 4.56 8.95 3.05
CA VAL A 51 4.45 7.71 3.82
C VAL A 51 5.20 6.56 3.13
N ILE A 52 4.94 6.35 1.83
CA ILE A 52 5.61 5.30 1.05
C ILE A 52 6.46 5.96 -0.02
N PRO A 53 7.79 6.05 0.20
CA PRO A 53 8.68 6.66 -0.79
C PRO A 53 8.67 5.94 -2.13
N GLY A 54 8.98 6.68 -3.20
CA GLY A 54 9.01 6.13 -4.55
C GLY A 54 9.95 4.95 -4.71
N GLN A 55 11.06 4.91 -3.96
CA GLN A 55 12.00 3.79 -3.99
C GLN A 55 11.36 2.46 -3.59
N ILE A 56 10.43 2.48 -2.64
CA ILE A 56 9.68 1.29 -2.24
C ILE A 56 8.55 1.04 -3.22
N LYS A 57 7.73 2.06 -3.48
CA LYS A 57 6.54 1.96 -4.32
C LYS A 57 6.86 1.48 -5.73
N ASN A 58 7.92 1.99 -6.34
CA ASN A 58 8.29 1.65 -7.71
C ASN A 58 8.75 0.19 -7.88
N ASN A 59 9.08 -0.48 -6.78
CA ASN A 59 9.43 -1.90 -6.79
C ASN A 59 8.27 -2.81 -6.35
N MET A 60 7.08 -2.24 -6.14
CA MET A 60 5.86 -2.97 -5.78
C MET A 60 4.96 -3.07 -7.03
N ASP A 61 5.17 -4.12 -7.81
CA ASP A 61 4.50 -4.29 -9.10
C ASP A 61 3.02 -4.68 -8.98
N PHE A 62 2.70 -5.52 -8.01
CA PHE A 62 1.32 -5.93 -7.77
C PHE A 62 0.67 -4.99 -6.78
N ARG A 63 -0.33 -4.26 -7.25
CA ARG A 63 -1.04 -3.28 -6.45
C ARG A 63 -2.53 -3.56 -6.46
N VAL A 64 -3.14 -3.39 -5.29
CA VAL A 64 -4.57 -3.58 -5.08
C VAL A 64 -5.11 -2.34 -4.39
N CYS A 65 -6.18 -1.80 -4.91
CA CYS A 65 -6.86 -0.64 -4.32
C CYS A 65 -8.30 -1.00 -4.00
N GLY A 66 -8.73 -0.69 -2.80
CA GLY A 66 -10.14 -0.73 -2.43
C GLY A 66 -10.85 0.53 -2.92
N ARG A 67 -12.03 0.79 -2.38
CA ARG A 67 -12.73 2.03 -2.70
C ARG A 67 -11.87 3.25 -2.34
N ALA A 68 -11.71 4.15 -3.29
CA ALA A 68 -10.88 5.35 -3.13
C ALA A 68 -11.46 6.50 -3.95
N ASP A 69 -11.06 7.73 -3.61
CA ASP A 69 -11.32 8.88 -4.46
C ASP A 69 -10.36 8.90 -5.66
N ASN A 70 -10.54 9.86 -6.55
CA ASN A 70 -9.71 9.97 -7.75
C ASN A 70 -8.22 10.13 -7.42
N VAL A 71 -7.90 10.88 -6.38
CA VAL A 71 -6.51 11.16 -6.00
C VAL A 71 -5.81 9.89 -5.50
N LEU A 72 -6.43 9.18 -4.58
CA LEU A 72 -5.86 7.93 -4.04
C LEU A 72 -5.78 6.84 -5.10
N SER A 73 -6.79 6.73 -5.94
CA SER A 73 -6.77 5.78 -7.06
C SER A 73 -5.59 6.06 -8.00
N GLN A 74 -5.37 7.33 -8.35
CA GLN A 74 -4.28 7.73 -9.21
C GLN A 74 -2.91 7.44 -8.57
N ILE A 75 -2.78 7.64 -7.27
CA ILE A 75 -1.53 7.37 -6.54
C ILE A 75 -1.19 5.88 -6.57
N ILE A 76 -2.17 5.01 -6.36
CA ILE A 76 -1.94 3.55 -6.27
C ILE A 76 -1.91 2.89 -7.64
N LEU A 77 -2.87 3.21 -8.51
CA LEU A 77 -3.09 2.47 -9.76
C LEU A 77 -2.60 3.21 -10.99
N ASP A 78 -2.16 4.45 -10.86
CA ASP A 78 -1.89 5.37 -11.97
C ASP A 78 -3.12 5.59 -12.87
N SER A 79 -4.32 5.39 -12.30
CA SER A 79 -5.59 5.60 -12.97
C SER A 79 -6.69 5.93 -11.96
N THR A 80 -7.84 6.39 -12.42
CA THR A 80 -9.01 6.67 -11.57
C THR A 80 -9.94 5.46 -11.41
N ASP A 81 -9.52 4.28 -11.81
CA ASP A 81 -10.37 3.09 -11.89
C ASP A 81 -11.00 2.70 -10.55
N ALA A 82 -10.28 2.82 -9.44
CA ALA A 82 -10.83 2.50 -8.13
C ALA A 82 -12.00 3.44 -7.75
N ALA A 83 -11.92 4.71 -8.14
CA ALA A 83 -13.02 5.65 -7.92
C ALA A 83 -14.19 5.41 -8.86
N ASP A 84 -13.90 5.06 -10.12
CA ASP A 84 -14.90 4.91 -11.17
C ASP A 84 -15.65 3.58 -11.10
N GLN A 85 -14.96 2.50 -10.73
CA GLN A 85 -15.49 1.14 -10.83
C GLN A 85 -15.93 0.53 -9.50
N ILE A 86 -15.54 1.10 -8.36
CA ILE A 86 -15.95 0.61 -7.05
C ILE A 86 -17.00 1.55 -6.46
N PRO A 87 -18.27 1.12 -6.36
CA PRO A 87 -19.32 1.94 -5.75
C PRO A 87 -19.04 2.23 -4.27
N LYS A 88 -19.61 3.32 -3.78
CA LYS A 88 -19.42 3.78 -2.41
C LYS A 88 -19.86 2.78 -1.33
N ASP A 89 -20.82 1.95 -1.66
CA ASP A 89 -21.39 0.93 -0.76
C ASP A 89 -20.84 -0.47 -0.96
N ALA A 90 -19.94 -0.66 -1.92
CA ALA A 90 -19.36 -1.97 -2.23
C ALA A 90 -18.19 -2.29 -1.29
N ARG A 91 -18.52 -2.82 -0.12
CA ARG A 91 -17.53 -3.23 0.87
C ARG A 91 -16.81 -4.50 0.43
N GLY A 92 -15.48 -4.54 0.65
CA GLY A 92 -14.67 -5.71 0.31
C GLY A 92 -14.44 -5.89 -1.18
N ARG A 93 -14.78 -4.89 -2.00
CA ARG A 93 -14.49 -4.91 -3.42
C ARG A 93 -13.20 -4.17 -3.70
N PHE A 94 -12.37 -4.77 -4.54
CA PHE A 94 -11.03 -4.28 -4.87
C PHE A 94 -10.80 -4.32 -6.36
N ILE A 95 -9.81 -3.54 -6.80
CA ILE A 95 -9.34 -3.55 -8.18
C ILE A 95 -7.81 -3.61 -8.19
N THR A 96 -7.26 -4.40 -9.11
CA THR A 96 -5.82 -4.51 -9.33
C THR A 96 -5.35 -3.48 -10.34
N GLY A 97 -4.02 -3.32 -10.45
CA GLY A 97 -3.42 -2.38 -11.40
C GLY A 97 -3.71 -2.70 -12.87
N ASP A 98 -4.04 -3.95 -13.20
CA ASP A 98 -4.43 -4.36 -14.56
C ASP A 98 -5.93 -4.22 -14.85
N GLY A 99 -6.69 -3.65 -13.91
CA GLY A 99 -8.12 -3.41 -14.08
C GLY A 99 -9.04 -4.56 -13.67
N THR A 100 -8.51 -5.61 -13.05
CA THR A 100 -9.34 -6.73 -12.57
C THR A 100 -10.05 -6.36 -11.28
N VAL A 101 -11.39 -6.38 -11.31
CA VAL A 101 -12.24 -6.14 -10.14
C VAL A 101 -12.57 -7.48 -9.48
N PHE A 102 -12.43 -7.55 -8.16
CA PHE A 102 -12.78 -8.76 -7.42
C PHE A 102 -13.43 -8.43 -6.08
N GLN A 103 -14.16 -9.39 -5.53
CA GLN A 103 -14.78 -9.30 -4.22
C GLN A 103 -13.99 -10.15 -3.23
N GLY A 104 -13.50 -9.53 -2.15
CA GLY A 104 -12.83 -10.25 -1.08
C GLY A 104 -13.81 -11.03 -0.20
N TYR A 105 -13.33 -12.07 0.44
CA TYR A 105 -14.11 -12.82 1.41
C TYR A 105 -14.23 -12.04 2.71
N LEU A 106 -15.36 -12.19 3.38
CA LEU A 106 -15.56 -11.64 4.72
C LEU A 106 -14.92 -12.58 5.75
N TYR A 107 -14.03 -12.04 6.56
CA TYR A 107 -13.54 -12.75 7.74
C TYR A 107 -14.55 -12.59 8.88
N ASP A 108 -15.02 -13.71 9.40
CA ASP A 108 -15.98 -13.73 10.50
C ASP A 108 -15.43 -14.64 11.62
N GLU A 109 -15.04 -14.03 12.71
CA GLU A 109 -14.47 -14.74 13.87
C GLU A 109 -15.45 -15.74 14.50
N SER A 110 -16.75 -15.51 14.36
CA SER A 110 -17.77 -16.39 14.92
C SER A 110 -17.85 -17.75 14.24
N VAL A 111 -17.26 -17.89 13.06
CA VAL A 111 -17.31 -19.11 12.23
C VAL A 111 -16.08 -20.01 12.43
N ILE A 112 -15.07 -19.54 13.15
CA ILE A 112 -13.83 -20.30 13.37
C ILE A 112 -14.01 -21.35 14.48
#